data_5ad12905963a5997e850bbb355c31774
#
_entry.id   5ad12905963a5997e850bbb355c31774
#
_cell.length_a   1.000
_cell.length_b   1.000
_cell.length_c   1.000
_cell.angle_alpha   90.00
_cell.angle_beta   90.00
_cell.angle_gamma   90.00
#
_symmetry.space_group_name_H-M   'P 1'
#
loop_
_entity.id
_entity.type
_entity.pdbx_description
1 polymer ?
#
loop_
_entity_poly.entity_id
_entity_poly.type
_entity_poly.pdbx_seq_one_letter_code
_entity_poly.pdbx_strand_id
1 'polypeptide(L)'
;MKKRNLVWILLLAVLFLASPLFAQAKPEAKPEGPIKIVYWRSLTGVAGESQDEVVKRFNASRNDIIVEAEFQGAYAEILQKMTAAVAAGDMPDVVLLDSPHMPIFAKNGVLVDLGQYVKDEPKGFIEDYIPGLLADGYYHGTLYALPAMRSTPLLYVNGDMLAAAGLPRRAPTTWDELREWGKKLTKINAKGELEQSAVGLTTGLTTAHWYFQGAVYAFGGLVSDEDFGIHLTEAPAMELAQLWQDMVFKDRSAIPSNSHDDFFNKKVAMVFGSTGSMGNVYSRADFQVIPAFLPGQKQNLVPVGGAVIAMPKTGDTWKQWAAWEFLKYFTGTQSQAYLARMTGYMPNSFSASKDPELVAYYNANPQWKVAIDQLNFVRPQASVISLPKGTAILQQMVEKLIIANRDVKTVMEETTADLKKEYDDNY
;
A
#
# COMPACT_ATOMS: atom_id res chain seq x y z
N MET A 1 73.23 31.73 -2.08
CA MET A 1 71.92 31.57 -2.79
C MET A 1 71.68 30.17 -3.40
N LYS A 2 72.50 29.14 -3.22
CA LYS A 2 72.31 27.81 -3.85
C LYS A 2 71.72 26.72 -2.98
N LYS A 3 71.58 26.90 -1.67
CA LYS A 3 70.98 25.87 -0.77
C LYS A 3 69.42 26.00 -0.51
N ARG A 4 68.87 27.14 -0.87
CA ARG A 4 67.43 27.40 -0.62
C ARG A 4 66.47 26.87 -1.72
N ASN A 5 67.04 26.67 -2.93
CA ASN A 5 66.27 26.11 -4.06
C ASN A 5 66.14 24.59 -4.07
N LEU A 6 67.05 23.89 -3.35
CA LEU A 6 67.07 22.43 -3.29
C LEU A 6 65.94 21.88 -2.37
N VAL A 7 65.55 22.65 -1.33
CA VAL A 7 64.48 22.27 -0.38
C VAL A 7 63.11 22.36 -1.05
N TRP A 8 62.89 23.34 -1.95
CA TRP A 8 61.65 23.49 -2.69
C TRP A 8 61.45 22.43 -3.78
N ILE A 9 62.49 21.93 -4.38
CA ILE A 9 62.45 20.84 -5.39
C ILE A 9 62.13 19.50 -4.71
N LEU A 10 62.63 19.24 -3.49
CA LEU A 10 62.30 18.04 -2.73
C LEU A 10 60.87 18.07 -2.18
N LEU A 11 60.29 19.24 -1.81
CA LEU A 11 58.91 19.38 -1.39
C LEU A 11 57.91 19.21 -2.57
N LEU A 12 58.26 19.64 -3.76
CA LEU A 12 57.45 19.42 -4.97
C LEU A 12 57.51 17.97 -5.47
N ALA A 13 58.61 17.24 -5.27
CA ALA A 13 58.71 15.82 -5.64
C ALA A 13 57.93 14.91 -4.69
N VAL A 14 57.74 15.28 -3.41
CA VAL A 14 56.91 14.52 -2.45
C VAL A 14 55.40 14.76 -2.69
N LEU A 15 55.01 15.93 -3.23
CA LEU A 15 53.61 16.22 -3.59
C LEU A 15 53.14 15.49 -4.87
N PHE A 16 54.04 15.05 -5.74
CA PHE A 16 53.69 14.30 -6.94
C PHE A 16 53.63 12.78 -6.72
N LEU A 17 54.07 12.24 -5.56
CA LEU A 17 53.98 10.82 -5.22
C LEU A 17 52.75 10.47 -4.41
N ALA A 18 51.93 11.47 -4.01
CA ALA A 18 50.61 11.27 -3.45
C ALA A 18 49.52 11.33 -4.56
N SER A 19 49.72 10.59 -5.65
CA SER A 19 48.58 10.20 -6.49
C SER A 19 47.64 9.39 -5.60
N PRO A 20 46.36 9.77 -5.44
CA PRO A 20 45.46 8.86 -4.79
C PRO A 20 45.47 7.60 -5.66
N LEU A 21 45.97 6.50 -5.12
CA LEU A 21 45.61 5.18 -5.59
C LEU A 21 44.09 5.11 -5.44
N PHE A 22 43.37 5.50 -6.46
CA PHE A 22 42.05 4.93 -6.69
C PHE A 22 42.30 3.44 -6.89
N ALA A 23 42.34 2.71 -5.78
CA ALA A 23 42.17 1.28 -5.81
C ALA A 23 40.84 1.06 -6.49
N GLN A 24 40.83 0.74 -7.78
CA GLN A 24 39.70 0.09 -8.40
C GLN A 24 39.44 -1.12 -7.51
N ALA A 25 38.36 -1.07 -6.72
CA ALA A 25 37.93 -2.21 -5.94
C ALA A 25 37.86 -3.38 -6.94
N LYS A 26 38.65 -4.41 -6.73
CA LYS A 26 38.54 -5.63 -7.54
C LYS A 26 37.10 -6.08 -7.41
N PRO A 27 36.44 -6.49 -8.50
CA PRO A 27 35.12 -7.09 -8.41
C PRO A 27 35.17 -8.16 -7.33
N GLU A 28 34.24 -8.08 -6.39
CA GLU A 28 34.15 -9.03 -5.32
C GLU A 28 33.94 -10.44 -5.91
N ALA A 29 34.77 -11.41 -5.50
CA ALA A 29 34.67 -12.76 -6.07
C ALA A 29 33.29 -13.35 -5.73
N LYS A 30 32.68 -14.03 -6.71
CA LYS A 30 31.40 -14.70 -6.47
C LYS A 30 31.55 -15.70 -5.31
N PRO A 31 30.64 -15.68 -4.31
CA PRO A 31 30.69 -16.64 -3.21
C PRO A 31 30.63 -18.09 -3.69
N GLU A 32 31.31 -19.00 -2.97
CA GLU A 32 31.16 -20.43 -3.18
C GLU A 32 29.80 -20.88 -2.62
N GLY A 33 28.98 -21.52 -3.45
CA GLY A 33 27.64 -21.98 -3.08
C GLY A 33 26.53 -20.91 -3.29
N PRO A 34 25.30 -21.24 -2.87
CA PRO A 34 24.15 -20.33 -3.08
C PRO A 34 24.25 -19.09 -2.21
N ILE A 35 23.89 -17.94 -2.81
CA ILE A 35 23.78 -16.65 -2.10
C ILE A 35 22.46 -16.66 -1.33
N LYS A 36 22.56 -16.49 -0.01
CA LYS A 36 21.39 -16.37 0.86
C LYS A 36 21.00 -14.93 1.05
N ILE A 37 19.73 -14.62 0.84
CA ILE A 37 19.14 -13.29 1.06
C ILE A 37 17.91 -13.39 1.94
N VAL A 38 17.69 -12.37 2.77
CA VAL A 38 16.55 -12.25 3.67
C VAL A 38 15.49 -11.34 3.04
N TYR A 39 14.26 -11.85 2.95
CA TYR A 39 13.09 -11.10 2.49
C TYR A 39 12.11 -10.86 3.65
N TRP A 40 11.99 -9.59 4.06
CA TRP A 40 10.97 -9.18 5.02
C TRP A 40 9.63 -9.01 4.33
N ARG A 41 8.69 -9.89 4.66
CA ARG A 41 7.33 -9.87 4.14
C ARG A 41 6.30 -9.44 5.17
N SER A 42 5.19 -8.91 4.69
CA SER A 42 4.00 -8.58 5.48
C SER A 42 2.84 -9.49 5.14
N LEU A 43 1.72 -9.26 5.83
CA LEU A 43 0.44 -9.92 5.63
C LEU A 43 0.39 -11.37 6.10
N THR A 44 -0.81 -11.80 6.48
CA THR A 44 -1.14 -13.16 6.94
C THR A 44 -2.24 -13.77 6.07
N GLY A 45 -2.65 -15.01 6.37
CA GLY A 45 -3.68 -15.73 5.62
C GLY A 45 -3.30 -15.90 4.15
N VAL A 46 -4.28 -15.92 3.27
CA VAL A 46 -4.08 -16.17 1.82
C VAL A 46 -3.01 -15.29 1.20
N ALA A 47 -2.92 -14.02 1.59
CA ALA A 47 -1.92 -13.09 1.04
C ALA A 47 -0.50 -13.41 1.52
N GLY A 48 -0.32 -13.80 2.78
CA GLY A 48 0.96 -14.25 3.32
C GLY A 48 1.40 -15.58 2.72
N GLU A 49 0.51 -16.56 2.73
CA GLU A 49 0.75 -17.89 2.15
C GLU A 49 1.10 -17.84 0.66
N SER A 50 0.48 -16.92 -0.07
CA SER A 50 0.77 -16.73 -1.50
C SER A 50 2.17 -16.14 -1.72
N GLN A 51 2.65 -15.26 -0.83
CA GLN A 51 4.04 -14.76 -0.87
C GLN A 51 5.03 -15.91 -0.59
N ASP A 52 4.75 -16.74 0.42
CA ASP A 52 5.59 -17.90 0.76
C ASP A 52 5.65 -18.90 -0.41
N GLU A 53 4.55 -19.11 -1.13
CA GLU A 53 4.56 -19.96 -2.33
C GLU A 53 5.39 -19.35 -3.47
N VAL A 54 5.36 -18.03 -3.68
CA VAL A 54 6.23 -17.36 -4.68
C VAL A 54 7.70 -17.55 -4.32
N VAL A 55 8.09 -17.39 -3.04
CA VAL A 55 9.45 -17.64 -2.55
C VAL A 55 9.86 -19.11 -2.77
N LYS A 56 8.97 -20.05 -2.44
CA LYS A 56 9.21 -21.48 -2.65
C LYS A 56 9.44 -21.81 -4.13
N ARG A 57 8.65 -21.24 -5.05
CA ARG A 57 8.82 -21.42 -6.51
C ARG A 57 10.12 -20.82 -6.99
N PHE A 58 10.50 -19.62 -6.50
CA PHE A 58 11.80 -19.03 -6.81
C PHE A 58 12.95 -19.95 -6.40
N ASN A 59 12.96 -20.40 -5.15
CA ASN A 59 14.00 -21.29 -4.63
C ASN A 59 14.06 -22.64 -5.36
N ALA A 60 12.93 -23.13 -5.88
CA ALA A 60 12.88 -24.36 -6.67
C ALA A 60 13.35 -24.16 -8.12
N SER A 61 13.30 -22.93 -8.65
CA SER A 61 13.64 -22.62 -10.05
C SER A 61 15.15 -22.43 -10.29
N ARG A 62 15.96 -22.33 -9.23
CA ARG A 62 17.39 -22.06 -9.30
C ARG A 62 18.15 -22.64 -8.11
N ASN A 63 19.47 -22.76 -8.23
CA ASN A 63 20.33 -23.37 -7.19
C ASN A 63 21.44 -22.41 -6.70
N ASP A 64 21.52 -21.21 -7.23
CA ASP A 64 22.57 -20.22 -6.93
C ASP A 64 22.12 -19.11 -5.99
N ILE A 65 20.80 -18.99 -5.72
CA ILE A 65 20.22 -18.04 -4.76
C ILE A 65 19.20 -18.79 -3.89
N ILE A 66 19.19 -18.48 -2.59
CA ILE A 66 18.18 -18.93 -1.63
C ILE A 66 17.58 -17.70 -0.97
N VAL A 67 16.27 -17.54 -1.06
CA VAL A 67 15.49 -16.51 -0.35
C VAL A 67 14.92 -17.11 0.93
N GLU A 68 15.23 -16.49 2.05
CA GLU A 68 14.63 -16.80 3.36
C GLU A 68 13.58 -15.74 3.66
N ALA A 69 12.29 -16.11 3.61
CA ALA A 69 11.20 -15.19 3.87
C ALA A 69 10.91 -15.10 5.37
N GLU A 70 10.87 -13.88 5.91
CA GLU A 70 10.56 -13.61 7.30
C GLU A 70 9.30 -12.76 7.42
N PHE A 71 8.29 -13.26 8.13
CA PHE A 71 7.11 -12.48 8.46
C PHE A 71 7.44 -11.46 9.54
N GLN A 72 7.23 -10.17 9.22
CA GLN A 72 7.58 -9.05 10.11
C GLN A 72 6.35 -8.30 10.67
N GLY A 73 5.15 -8.82 10.46
CA GLY A 73 3.91 -8.18 10.88
C GLY A 73 3.17 -7.50 9.74
N ALA A 74 2.22 -6.64 10.06
CA ALA A 74 1.54 -5.79 9.08
C ALA A 74 2.44 -4.61 8.66
N TYR A 75 1.97 -3.77 7.74
CA TYR A 75 2.77 -2.67 7.18
C TYR A 75 3.30 -1.69 8.25
N ALA A 76 2.51 -1.40 9.28
CA ALA A 76 2.94 -0.51 10.37
C ALA A 76 4.10 -1.11 11.18
N GLU A 77 4.07 -2.42 11.46
CA GLU A 77 5.15 -3.10 12.16
C GLU A 77 6.41 -3.16 11.30
N ILE A 78 6.28 -3.38 9.98
CA ILE A 78 7.43 -3.33 9.06
C ILE A 78 8.05 -1.93 9.06
N LEU A 79 7.25 -0.85 9.01
CA LEU A 79 7.77 0.52 9.08
C LEU A 79 8.60 0.74 10.35
N GLN A 80 8.10 0.31 11.51
CA GLN A 80 8.81 0.44 12.80
C GLN A 80 10.10 -0.38 12.81
N LYS A 81 10.04 -1.65 12.38
CA LYS A 81 11.20 -2.55 12.35
C LYS A 81 12.25 -2.09 11.35
N MET A 82 11.86 -1.62 10.16
CA MET A 82 12.79 -1.05 9.19
C MET A 82 13.49 0.20 9.74
N THR A 83 12.76 1.07 10.44
CA THR A 83 13.36 2.24 11.08
C THR A 83 14.41 1.84 12.12
N ALA A 84 14.12 0.82 12.93
CA ALA A 84 15.07 0.28 13.90
C ALA A 84 16.28 -0.42 13.23
N ALA A 85 16.03 -1.20 12.17
CA ALA A 85 17.08 -1.91 11.42
C ALA A 85 18.05 -0.95 10.74
N VAL A 86 17.54 0.17 10.19
CA VAL A 86 18.37 1.25 9.63
C VAL A 86 19.30 1.83 10.71
N ALA A 87 18.77 2.12 11.89
CA ALA A 87 19.58 2.65 13.00
C ALA A 87 20.62 1.65 13.51
N ALA A 88 20.33 0.36 13.47
CA ALA A 88 21.25 -0.72 13.85
C ALA A 88 22.25 -1.11 12.76
N GLY A 89 22.02 -0.74 11.51
CA GLY A 89 22.80 -1.20 10.35
C GLY A 89 22.56 -2.68 9.99
N ASP A 90 21.44 -3.26 10.41
CA ASP A 90 21.08 -4.68 10.22
C ASP A 90 19.75 -4.78 9.46
N MET A 91 19.79 -4.42 8.18
CA MET A 91 18.65 -4.39 7.27
C MET A 91 18.50 -5.71 6.50
N PRO A 92 17.27 -6.11 6.13
CA PRO A 92 17.06 -7.21 5.19
C PRO A 92 17.61 -6.88 3.80
N ASP A 93 17.81 -7.91 2.98
CA ASP A 93 18.22 -7.72 1.59
C ASP A 93 17.06 -7.25 0.68
N VAL A 94 15.83 -7.67 1.03
CA VAL A 94 14.59 -7.31 0.33
C VAL A 94 13.50 -7.00 1.36
N VAL A 95 12.68 -5.99 1.09
CA VAL A 95 11.56 -5.62 1.94
C VAL A 95 10.31 -5.30 1.13
N LEU A 96 9.14 -5.77 1.64
CA LEU A 96 7.83 -5.39 1.14
C LEU A 96 7.30 -4.20 1.97
N LEU A 97 7.33 -3.00 1.40
CA LEU A 97 6.90 -1.76 2.04
C LEU A 97 5.49 -1.37 1.58
N ASP A 98 4.68 -0.88 2.51
CA ASP A 98 3.49 -0.10 2.12
C ASP A 98 3.93 1.10 1.28
N SER A 99 3.33 1.29 0.11
CA SER A 99 3.85 2.20 -0.90
C SER A 99 4.02 3.66 -0.43
N PRO A 100 3.14 4.24 0.41
CA PRO A 100 3.32 5.60 0.90
C PRO A 100 4.55 5.80 1.81
N HIS A 101 5.10 4.72 2.36
CA HIS A 101 6.26 4.80 3.25
C HIS A 101 7.60 4.64 2.53
N MET A 102 7.61 4.23 1.25
CA MET A 102 8.85 4.09 0.47
C MET A 102 9.66 5.40 0.39
N PRO A 103 9.05 6.57 0.17
CA PRO A 103 9.77 7.84 0.07
C PRO A 103 10.63 8.17 1.31
N ILE A 104 10.20 7.79 2.52
CA ILE A 104 10.97 8.00 3.75
C ILE A 104 12.34 7.34 3.67
N PHE A 105 12.38 6.09 3.23
CA PHE A 105 13.63 5.32 3.11
C PHE A 105 14.46 5.76 1.92
N ALA A 106 13.83 6.15 0.81
CA ALA A 106 14.52 6.70 -0.37
C ALA A 106 15.21 8.03 -0.03
N LYS A 107 14.51 8.99 0.61
CA LYS A 107 15.03 10.29 1.07
C LYS A 107 16.26 10.13 1.96
N ASN A 108 16.24 9.16 2.87
CA ASN A 108 17.34 8.89 3.80
C ASN A 108 18.46 8.04 3.19
N GLY A 109 18.43 7.77 1.87
CA GLY A 109 19.48 7.05 1.17
C GLY A 109 19.58 5.56 1.54
N VAL A 110 18.56 5.01 2.17
CA VAL A 110 18.49 3.61 2.64
C VAL A 110 18.29 2.62 1.50
N LEU A 111 17.53 3.01 0.47
CA LEU A 111 17.18 2.13 -0.64
C LEU A 111 18.18 2.23 -1.81
N VAL A 112 18.32 1.14 -2.52
CA VAL A 112 19.10 1.04 -3.74
C VAL A 112 18.37 1.73 -4.89
N ASP A 113 19.07 2.55 -5.69
CA ASP A 113 18.58 3.03 -6.99
C ASP A 113 18.49 1.85 -7.96
N LEU A 114 17.27 1.44 -8.30
CA LEU A 114 17.04 0.30 -9.20
C LEU A 114 17.40 0.63 -10.66
N GLY A 115 17.52 1.89 -11.03
CA GLY A 115 17.92 2.31 -12.37
C GLY A 115 19.27 1.72 -12.81
N GLN A 116 20.17 1.47 -11.85
CA GLN A 116 21.45 0.81 -12.15
C GLN A 116 21.32 -0.66 -12.60
N TYR A 117 20.22 -1.32 -12.25
CA TYR A 117 19.93 -2.69 -12.69
C TYR A 117 19.04 -2.70 -13.94
N VAL A 118 18.04 -1.80 -13.97
CA VAL A 118 17.10 -1.68 -15.09
C VAL A 118 17.79 -1.45 -16.43
N LYS A 119 18.90 -0.70 -16.46
CA LYS A 119 19.68 -0.43 -17.68
C LYS A 119 20.21 -1.70 -18.37
N ASP A 120 20.41 -2.78 -17.60
CA ASP A 120 20.93 -4.05 -18.08
C ASP A 120 19.80 -5.05 -18.43
N GLU A 121 18.51 -4.67 -18.18
CA GLU A 121 17.36 -5.48 -18.53
C GLU A 121 16.92 -5.27 -20.00
N PRO A 122 16.16 -6.21 -20.55
CA PRO A 122 15.63 -6.08 -21.91
C PRO A 122 14.83 -4.80 -22.09
N LYS A 123 14.91 -4.22 -23.30
CA LYS A 123 14.09 -3.06 -23.67
C LYS A 123 12.60 -3.41 -23.48
N GLY A 124 11.87 -2.52 -22.84
CA GLY A 124 10.45 -2.73 -22.52
C GLY A 124 10.19 -3.30 -21.12
N PHE A 125 11.25 -3.57 -20.33
CA PHE A 125 11.11 -4.11 -18.99
C PHE A 125 10.28 -3.19 -18.07
N ILE A 126 10.58 -1.91 -18.04
CA ILE A 126 9.86 -0.93 -17.22
C ILE A 126 8.52 -0.56 -17.87
N GLU A 127 8.47 -0.47 -19.17
CA GLU A 127 7.27 -0.11 -19.94
C GLU A 127 6.17 -1.18 -19.85
N ASP A 128 6.49 -2.41 -19.44
CA ASP A 128 5.49 -3.45 -19.20
C ASP A 128 4.70 -3.21 -17.90
N TYR A 129 5.27 -2.51 -16.91
CA TYR A 129 4.53 -2.18 -15.70
C TYR A 129 3.42 -1.16 -15.98
N ILE A 130 2.28 -1.33 -15.30
CA ILE A 130 1.16 -0.39 -15.36
C ILE A 130 1.61 0.94 -14.73
N PRO A 131 1.63 2.07 -15.49
CA PRO A 131 2.25 3.31 -15.03
C PRO A 131 1.68 3.83 -13.70
N GLY A 132 0.36 3.78 -13.50
CA GLY A 132 -0.28 4.22 -12.26
C GLY A 132 0.08 3.36 -11.03
N LEU A 133 0.52 2.12 -11.22
CA LEU A 133 0.98 1.23 -10.15
C LEU A 133 2.49 1.36 -9.91
N LEU A 134 3.26 1.67 -10.95
CA LEU A 134 4.70 1.87 -10.87
C LEU A 134 5.06 3.24 -10.25
N ALA A 135 4.18 4.23 -10.38
CA ALA A 135 4.45 5.61 -9.95
C ALA A 135 4.95 5.71 -8.50
N ASP A 136 4.35 4.93 -7.58
CA ASP A 136 4.76 4.89 -6.18
C ASP A 136 6.15 4.22 -5.95
N GLY A 137 6.78 3.68 -6.98
CA GLY A 137 8.16 3.19 -6.94
C GLY A 137 9.21 4.29 -7.15
N TYR A 138 8.78 5.47 -7.59
CA TYR A 138 9.67 6.60 -7.85
C TYR A 138 9.70 7.59 -6.68
N TYR A 139 10.87 8.18 -6.46
CA TYR A 139 11.06 9.33 -5.59
C TYR A 139 12.01 10.32 -6.28
N HIS A 140 11.54 11.56 -6.53
CA HIS A 140 12.25 12.59 -7.30
C HIS A 140 12.86 12.06 -8.61
N GLY A 141 12.10 11.28 -9.38
CA GLY A 141 12.50 10.74 -10.68
C GLY A 141 13.44 9.54 -10.65
N THR A 142 13.86 9.09 -9.47
CA THR A 142 14.67 7.89 -9.29
C THR A 142 13.80 6.71 -8.88
N LEU A 143 13.99 5.54 -9.51
CA LEU A 143 13.26 4.31 -9.21
C LEU A 143 13.90 3.58 -8.03
N TYR A 144 13.17 3.41 -6.93
CA TYR A 144 13.63 2.72 -5.72
C TYR A 144 12.90 1.42 -5.43
N ALA A 145 11.73 1.22 -6.03
CA ALA A 145 10.91 0.03 -5.77
C ALA A 145 10.09 -0.37 -7.00
N LEU A 146 9.72 -1.64 -7.07
CA LEU A 146 8.79 -2.17 -8.09
C LEU A 146 7.41 -2.43 -7.47
N PRO A 147 6.32 -2.28 -8.24
CA PRO A 147 4.97 -2.57 -7.75
C PRO A 147 4.82 -4.06 -7.50
N ALA A 148 4.47 -4.46 -6.29
CA ALA A 148 4.39 -5.85 -5.88
C ALA A 148 2.94 -6.30 -5.64
N MET A 149 2.34 -5.88 -4.53
CA MET A 149 0.99 -6.26 -4.14
C MET A 149 0.11 -5.01 -4.13
N ARG A 150 -0.35 -4.58 -5.32
CA ARG A 150 -1.11 -3.35 -5.51
C ARG A 150 -2.60 -3.57 -5.38
N SER A 151 -3.28 -2.66 -4.70
CA SER A 151 -4.70 -2.79 -4.39
C SER A 151 -5.46 -1.47 -4.50
N THR A 152 -6.78 -1.58 -4.54
CA THR A 152 -7.71 -0.44 -4.43
C THR A 152 -8.77 -0.76 -3.39
N PRO A 153 -9.40 0.27 -2.78
CA PRO A 153 -10.48 0.06 -1.84
C PRO A 153 -11.74 -0.45 -2.55
N LEU A 154 -12.44 -1.37 -1.89
CA LEU A 154 -13.73 -1.92 -2.31
C LEU A 154 -14.78 -1.76 -1.20
N LEU A 155 -16.04 -1.85 -1.59
CA LEU A 155 -17.16 -2.13 -0.71
C LEU A 155 -17.55 -3.61 -0.90
N TYR A 156 -17.43 -4.41 0.16
CA TYR A 156 -17.98 -5.77 0.20
C TYR A 156 -19.42 -5.72 0.72
N VAL A 157 -20.31 -6.37 0.00
CA VAL A 157 -21.75 -6.34 0.30
C VAL A 157 -22.27 -7.76 0.50
N ASN A 158 -23.02 -7.97 1.55
CA ASN A 158 -23.75 -9.21 1.81
C ASN A 158 -25.06 -9.21 1.01
N GLY A 159 -25.09 -9.93 -0.10
CA GLY A 159 -26.23 -10.01 -1.01
C GLY A 159 -27.48 -10.64 -0.37
N ASP A 160 -27.30 -11.52 0.61
CA ASP A 160 -28.43 -12.18 1.29
C ASP A 160 -29.10 -11.23 2.29
N MET A 161 -28.33 -10.39 3.00
CA MET A 161 -28.90 -9.36 3.86
C MET A 161 -29.63 -8.29 3.05
N LEU A 162 -29.13 -7.92 1.86
CA LEU A 162 -29.85 -7.02 0.94
C LEU A 162 -31.18 -7.61 0.51
N ALA A 163 -31.19 -8.86 0.07
CA ALA A 163 -32.41 -9.54 -0.36
C ALA A 163 -33.43 -9.65 0.80
N ALA A 164 -32.99 -9.96 2.00
CA ALA A 164 -33.85 -10.02 3.20
C ALA A 164 -34.45 -8.65 3.57
N ALA A 165 -33.78 -7.54 3.17
CA ALA A 165 -34.28 -6.18 3.35
C ALA A 165 -35.12 -5.68 2.14
N GLY A 166 -35.37 -6.53 1.13
CA GLY A 166 -36.09 -6.15 -0.09
C GLY A 166 -35.33 -5.20 -0.98
N LEU A 167 -33.95 -5.23 -0.89
CA LEU A 167 -33.07 -4.45 -1.71
C LEU A 167 -32.52 -5.28 -2.87
N PRO A 168 -32.12 -4.64 -4.00
CA PRO A 168 -31.51 -5.36 -5.11
C PRO A 168 -30.16 -5.94 -4.69
N ARG A 169 -29.81 -7.13 -5.23
CA ARG A 169 -28.52 -7.80 -4.98
C ARG A 169 -27.39 -7.14 -5.78
N ARG A 170 -27.07 -5.89 -5.47
CA ARG A 170 -25.96 -5.10 -5.97
C ARG A 170 -25.46 -4.15 -4.89
N ALA A 171 -24.31 -3.54 -5.07
CA ALA A 171 -23.87 -2.46 -4.19
C ALA A 171 -24.64 -1.15 -4.44
N PRO A 172 -24.74 -0.27 -3.44
CA PRO A 172 -25.17 1.11 -3.65
C PRO A 172 -24.15 1.83 -4.53
N THR A 173 -24.61 2.65 -5.45
CA THR A 173 -23.75 3.35 -6.41
C THR A 173 -23.31 4.72 -5.91
N THR A 174 -24.05 5.31 -4.96
CA THR A 174 -23.75 6.60 -4.33
C THR A 174 -23.84 6.53 -2.81
N TRP A 175 -23.21 7.49 -2.14
CA TRP A 175 -23.32 7.64 -0.68
C TRP A 175 -24.75 7.93 -0.24
N ASP A 176 -25.52 8.68 -1.04
CA ASP A 176 -26.94 8.95 -0.78
C ASP A 176 -27.76 7.65 -0.86
N GLU A 177 -27.52 6.82 -1.87
CA GLU A 177 -28.17 5.51 -1.98
C GLU A 177 -27.81 4.59 -0.80
N LEU A 178 -26.53 4.55 -0.39
CA LEU A 178 -26.07 3.79 0.77
C LEU A 178 -26.82 4.23 2.02
N ARG A 179 -26.95 5.54 2.26
CA ARG A 179 -27.66 6.11 3.40
C ARG A 179 -29.15 5.74 3.39
N GLU A 180 -29.81 5.83 2.21
CA GLU A 180 -31.22 5.41 2.07
C GLU A 180 -31.39 3.90 2.32
N TRP A 181 -30.49 3.06 1.83
CA TRP A 181 -30.53 1.63 2.11
C TRP A 181 -30.26 1.34 3.59
N GLY A 182 -29.49 2.18 4.23
CA GLY A 182 -29.20 2.13 5.66
C GLY A 182 -30.48 2.07 6.51
N LYS A 183 -31.52 2.83 6.13
CA LYS A 183 -32.81 2.84 6.82
C LYS A 183 -33.53 1.47 6.80
N LYS A 184 -33.32 0.68 5.73
CA LYS A 184 -33.92 -0.66 5.59
C LYS A 184 -33.06 -1.77 6.19
N LEU A 185 -31.73 -1.57 6.21
CA LEU A 185 -30.77 -2.55 6.69
C LEU A 185 -30.56 -2.48 8.20
N THR A 186 -30.77 -1.32 8.80
CA THR A 186 -30.62 -1.13 10.24
C THR A 186 -31.76 -1.83 11.00
N LYS A 187 -31.40 -2.66 11.97
CA LYS A 187 -32.34 -3.32 12.87
C LYS A 187 -32.06 -2.93 14.31
N ILE A 188 -33.10 -2.45 14.97
CA ILE A 188 -33.09 -2.06 16.37
C ILE A 188 -34.13 -2.93 17.09
N ASN A 189 -33.75 -3.56 18.19
CA ASN A 189 -34.65 -4.41 18.97
C ASN A 189 -35.64 -3.60 19.81
N ALA A 190 -36.55 -4.29 20.46
CA ALA A 190 -37.58 -3.66 21.29
C ALA A 190 -37.00 -2.87 22.49
N LYS A 191 -35.73 -3.10 22.88
CA LYS A 191 -35.03 -2.37 23.93
C LYS A 191 -34.31 -1.13 23.42
N GLY A 192 -34.34 -0.85 22.10
CA GLY A 192 -33.61 0.25 21.48
C GLY A 192 -32.15 -0.08 21.18
N GLU A 193 -31.71 -1.32 21.34
CA GLU A 193 -30.34 -1.74 21.05
C GLU A 193 -30.14 -2.06 19.55
N LEU A 194 -28.99 -1.69 18.99
CA LEU A 194 -28.68 -1.93 17.61
C LEU A 194 -28.24 -3.40 17.42
N GLU A 195 -28.98 -4.17 16.64
CA GLU A 195 -28.69 -5.57 16.31
C GLU A 195 -27.97 -5.71 14.98
N GLN A 196 -28.28 -4.84 14.02
CA GLN A 196 -27.71 -4.82 12.69
C GLN A 196 -27.59 -3.40 12.17
N SER A 197 -26.48 -3.06 11.55
CA SER A 197 -26.26 -1.81 10.85
C SER A 197 -26.03 -2.04 9.36
N ALA A 198 -26.12 -1.00 8.55
CA ALA A 198 -25.88 -1.12 7.12
C ALA A 198 -24.40 -1.26 6.78
N VAL A 199 -23.53 -0.47 7.42
CA VAL A 199 -22.11 -0.44 7.04
C VAL A 199 -21.18 -0.31 8.25
N GLY A 200 -20.05 -1.02 8.18
CA GLY A 200 -18.90 -0.83 9.07
C GLY A 200 -17.95 0.23 8.50
N LEU A 201 -17.73 1.31 9.24
CA LEU A 201 -16.74 2.35 8.92
C LEU A 201 -15.44 2.02 9.65
N THR A 202 -14.35 1.95 8.89
CA THR A 202 -13.06 1.50 9.44
C THR A 202 -12.40 2.53 10.36
N THR A 203 -11.78 2.04 11.44
CA THR A 203 -10.98 2.82 12.39
C THR A 203 -9.55 2.29 12.50
N GLY A 204 -9.16 1.32 11.67
CA GLY A 204 -7.82 0.73 11.71
C GLY A 204 -6.71 1.68 11.28
N LEU A 205 -5.54 1.60 11.91
CA LEU A 205 -4.39 2.49 11.70
C LEU A 205 -3.98 2.60 10.22
N THR A 206 -3.92 1.48 9.51
CA THR A 206 -3.46 1.43 8.11
C THR A 206 -4.60 1.53 7.11
N THR A 207 -5.84 1.69 7.55
CA THR A 207 -7.01 1.61 6.67
C THR A 207 -7.97 2.80 6.80
N ALA A 208 -8.12 3.39 7.98
CA ALA A 208 -9.05 4.49 8.21
C ALA A 208 -8.79 5.68 7.25
N HIS A 209 -7.53 6.10 7.13
CA HIS A 209 -7.12 7.18 6.24
C HIS A 209 -7.37 6.82 4.76
N TRP A 210 -7.15 5.56 4.38
CA TRP A 210 -7.23 5.11 3.00
C TRP A 210 -8.67 5.10 2.47
N TYR A 211 -9.62 4.60 3.27
CA TYR A 211 -11.04 4.62 2.89
C TYR A 211 -11.64 6.03 3.00
N PHE A 212 -11.22 6.81 4.01
CA PHE A 212 -11.64 8.19 4.15
C PHE A 212 -11.24 9.01 2.93
N GLN A 213 -9.97 8.95 2.49
CA GLN A 213 -9.53 9.68 1.28
C GLN A 213 -10.25 9.20 0.02
N GLY A 214 -10.51 7.89 -0.13
CA GLY A 214 -11.30 7.37 -1.26
C GLY A 214 -12.72 7.95 -1.28
N ALA A 215 -13.34 8.09 -0.12
CA ALA A 215 -14.64 8.74 0.00
C ALA A 215 -14.55 10.26 -0.26
N VAL A 216 -13.50 10.95 0.21
CA VAL A 216 -13.26 12.37 -0.13
C VAL A 216 -13.10 12.56 -1.63
N TYR A 217 -12.39 11.66 -2.32
CA TYR A 217 -12.29 11.68 -3.79
C TYR A 217 -13.66 11.55 -4.44
N ALA A 218 -14.52 10.66 -3.95
CA ALA A 218 -15.89 10.54 -4.48
C ALA A 218 -16.69 11.84 -4.37
N PHE A 219 -16.45 12.64 -3.33
CA PHE A 219 -17.06 13.97 -3.14
C PHE A 219 -16.41 15.08 -3.97
N GLY A 220 -15.35 14.77 -4.73
CA GLY A 220 -14.65 15.71 -5.62
C GLY A 220 -13.57 16.53 -4.93
N GLY A 221 -13.07 16.09 -3.75
CA GLY A 221 -12.00 16.72 -3.00
C GLY A 221 -10.73 15.90 -2.92
N LEU A 222 -9.78 16.41 -2.14
CA LEU A 222 -8.52 15.77 -1.77
C LEU A 222 -8.35 15.83 -0.24
N VAL A 223 -7.52 14.96 0.32
CA VAL A 223 -7.02 15.09 1.69
C VAL A 223 -5.80 16.00 1.71
N SER A 224 -4.84 15.73 0.81
CA SER A 224 -3.74 16.64 0.48
C SER A 224 -3.32 16.47 -0.97
N ASP A 225 -2.68 17.50 -1.53
CA ASP A 225 -2.07 17.46 -2.85
C ASP A 225 -0.59 17.03 -2.81
N GLU A 226 0.07 17.02 -3.97
CA GLU A 226 1.47 16.58 -4.13
C GLU A 226 2.47 17.51 -3.41
N ASP A 227 2.13 18.76 -3.20
CA ASP A 227 2.93 19.79 -2.53
C ASP A 227 2.65 19.89 -1.02
N PHE A 228 1.97 18.88 -0.44
CA PHE A 228 1.53 18.85 0.96
C PHE A 228 0.50 19.95 1.34
N GLY A 229 -0.17 20.55 0.38
CA GLY A 229 -1.34 21.37 0.64
C GLY A 229 -2.46 20.53 1.24
N ILE A 230 -2.99 20.90 2.42
CA ILE A 230 -3.98 20.11 3.18
C ILE A 230 -5.38 20.69 2.93
N HIS A 231 -6.31 19.82 2.48
CA HIS A 231 -7.67 20.21 2.04
C HIS A 231 -8.80 19.70 2.94
N LEU A 232 -8.49 19.28 4.17
CA LEU A 232 -9.48 18.69 5.10
C LEU A 232 -10.58 19.66 5.53
N THR A 233 -10.33 20.97 5.49
CA THR A 233 -11.33 22.01 5.84
C THR A 233 -12.16 22.48 4.65
N GLU A 234 -11.95 21.91 3.47
CA GLU A 234 -12.75 22.21 2.29
C GLU A 234 -14.08 21.43 2.27
N ALA A 235 -15.05 21.93 1.51
CA ALA A 235 -16.40 21.39 1.49
C ALA A 235 -16.47 19.87 1.25
N PRO A 236 -15.75 19.25 0.29
CA PRO A 236 -15.86 17.82 0.05
C PRO A 236 -15.49 16.95 1.27
N ALA A 237 -14.40 17.28 1.97
CA ALA A 237 -13.96 16.55 3.16
C ALA A 237 -14.88 16.81 4.36
N MET A 238 -15.35 18.04 4.51
CA MET A 238 -16.31 18.43 5.57
C MET A 238 -17.67 17.77 5.39
N GLU A 239 -18.20 17.75 4.17
CA GLU A 239 -19.48 17.08 3.84
C GLU A 239 -19.41 15.56 4.14
N LEU A 240 -18.32 14.91 3.72
CA LEU A 240 -18.10 13.49 4.01
C LEU A 240 -18.00 13.22 5.52
N ALA A 241 -17.19 14.00 6.23
CA ALA A 241 -17.02 13.83 7.68
C ALA A 241 -18.34 13.97 8.43
N GLN A 242 -19.16 14.95 8.05
CA GLN A 242 -20.49 15.13 8.61
C GLN A 242 -21.42 13.97 8.25
N LEU A 243 -21.36 13.47 7.00
CA LEU A 243 -22.15 12.31 6.58
C LEU A 243 -21.78 11.07 7.41
N TRP A 244 -20.51 10.75 7.58
CA TRP A 244 -20.10 9.59 8.39
C TRP A 244 -20.55 9.73 9.84
N GLN A 245 -20.39 10.91 10.43
CA GLN A 245 -20.85 11.18 11.79
C GLN A 245 -22.37 11.02 11.93
N ASP A 246 -23.13 11.58 10.99
CA ASP A 246 -24.60 11.46 10.96
C ASP A 246 -25.06 10.00 10.81
N MET A 247 -24.42 9.22 9.94
CA MET A 247 -24.74 7.81 9.77
C MET A 247 -24.52 7.00 11.06
N VAL A 248 -23.50 7.36 11.85
CA VAL A 248 -23.24 6.66 13.13
C VAL A 248 -24.21 7.13 14.22
N PHE A 249 -24.34 8.43 14.45
CA PHE A 249 -25.00 8.95 15.66
C PHE A 249 -26.47 9.37 15.47
N LYS A 250 -26.87 9.79 14.26
CA LYS A 250 -28.24 10.17 13.95
C LYS A 250 -29.01 9.04 13.31
N ASP A 251 -28.49 8.48 12.21
CA ASP A 251 -29.19 7.45 11.44
C ASP A 251 -29.02 6.06 12.05
N ARG A 252 -27.97 5.84 12.84
CA ARG A 252 -27.55 4.53 13.38
C ARG A 252 -27.36 3.47 12.29
N SER A 253 -27.12 3.90 11.05
CA SER A 253 -26.92 3.06 9.87
C SER A 253 -25.47 2.65 9.63
N ALA A 254 -24.55 3.19 10.40
CA ALA A 254 -23.13 2.82 10.40
C ALA A 254 -22.63 2.56 11.82
N ILE A 255 -21.60 1.70 11.92
CA ILE A 255 -20.85 1.48 13.17
C ILE A 255 -19.36 1.60 12.90
N PRO A 256 -18.54 2.07 13.87
CA PRO A 256 -17.09 1.92 13.81
C PRO A 256 -16.72 0.43 13.75
N SER A 257 -15.85 0.05 12.83
CA SER A 257 -15.41 -1.33 12.67
C SER A 257 -13.94 -1.35 12.20
N ASN A 258 -13.09 -2.12 12.84
CA ASN A 258 -11.66 -2.21 12.50
C ASN A 258 -11.27 -3.56 11.88
N SER A 259 -12.24 -4.44 11.66
CA SER A 259 -12.04 -5.74 11.02
C SER A 259 -13.26 -6.13 10.18
N HIS A 260 -13.10 -7.17 9.35
CA HIS A 260 -14.24 -7.76 8.62
C HIS A 260 -15.11 -8.70 9.49
N ASP A 261 -14.83 -8.87 10.78
CA ASP A 261 -15.57 -9.82 11.62
C ASP A 261 -17.02 -9.40 11.82
N ASP A 262 -17.31 -8.10 11.90
CA ASP A 262 -18.71 -7.62 11.96
C ASP A 262 -19.49 -7.97 10.68
N PHE A 263 -18.82 -8.01 9.52
CA PHE A 263 -19.42 -8.45 8.26
C PHE A 263 -19.65 -9.96 8.22
N PHE A 264 -18.65 -10.76 8.61
CA PHE A 264 -18.79 -12.22 8.68
C PHE A 264 -19.86 -12.65 9.71
N ASN A 265 -19.94 -11.94 10.83
CA ASN A 265 -20.95 -12.15 11.87
C ASN A 265 -22.31 -11.52 11.52
N LYS A 266 -22.47 -10.95 10.31
CA LYS A 266 -23.72 -10.36 9.81
C LYS A 266 -24.27 -9.22 10.69
N LYS A 267 -23.41 -8.56 11.46
CA LYS A 267 -23.74 -7.33 12.20
C LYS A 267 -23.84 -6.12 11.29
N VAL A 268 -23.12 -6.14 10.17
CA VAL A 268 -23.20 -5.14 9.11
C VAL A 268 -23.44 -5.82 7.76
N ALA A 269 -24.26 -5.18 6.92
CA ALA A 269 -24.54 -5.67 5.57
C ALA A 269 -23.41 -5.31 4.58
N MET A 270 -22.61 -4.31 4.89
CA MET A 270 -21.54 -3.82 4.05
C MET A 270 -20.31 -3.48 4.88
N VAL A 271 -19.12 -3.66 4.30
CA VAL A 271 -17.86 -3.28 4.94
C VAL A 271 -16.87 -2.80 3.89
N PHE A 272 -16.05 -1.83 4.24
CA PHE A 272 -14.92 -1.44 3.41
C PHE A 272 -13.84 -2.52 3.46
N GLY A 273 -13.24 -2.79 2.32
CA GLY A 273 -12.15 -3.73 2.19
C GLY A 273 -11.23 -3.36 1.04
N SER A 274 -10.27 -4.22 0.77
CA SER A 274 -9.29 -4.07 -0.30
C SER A 274 -9.51 -5.11 -1.37
N THR A 275 -9.19 -4.82 -2.64
CA THR A 275 -9.08 -5.86 -3.67
C THR A 275 -8.20 -7.01 -3.20
N GLY A 276 -7.08 -6.72 -2.51
CA GLY A 276 -6.18 -7.71 -1.93
C GLY A 276 -6.75 -8.56 -0.79
N SER A 277 -7.96 -8.22 -0.29
CA SER A 277 -8.67 -9.01 0.72
C SER A 277 -9.63 -10.03 0.12
N MET A 278 -9.86 -10.02 -1.19
CA MET A 278 -10.90 -10.84 -1.83
C MET A 278 -10.75 -12.32 -1.49
N GLY A 279 -9.55 -12.88 -1.64
CA GLY A 279 -9.29 -14.27 -1.31
C GLY A 279 -9.68 -14.64 0.12
N ASN A 280 -9.34 -13.80 1.10
CA ASN A 280 -9.71 -14.00 2.50
C ASN A 280 -11.22 -13.81 2.73
N VAL A 281 -11.84 -12.82 2.11
CA VAL A 281 -13.28 -12.57 2.26
C VAL A 281 -14.10 -13.74 1.71
N TYR A 282 -13.76 -14.23 0.51
CA TYR A 282 -14.47 -15.35 -0.10
C TYR A 282 -14.23 -16.68 0.63
N SER A 283 -13.08 -16.89 1.25
CA SER A 283 -12.79 -18.11 2.01
C SER A 283 -13.53 -18.18 3.36
N ARG A 284 -13.96 -17.03 3.91
CA ARG A 284 -14.59 -16.95 5.23
C ARG A 284 -16.10 -16.71 5.20
N ALA A 285 -16.62 -16.10 4.14
CA ALA A 285 -18.04 -15.78 4.06
C ALA A 285 -18.89 -17.03 3.78
N ASP A 286 -19.97 -17.20 4.56
CA ASP A 286 -20.99 -18.24 4.40
C ASP A 286 -22.27 -17.72 3.69
N PHE A 287 -22.14 -16.59 2.97
CA PHE A 287 -23.22 -15.89 2.27
C PHE A 287 -22.71 -15.34 0.93
N GLN A 288 -23.64 -14.86 0.08
CA GLN A 288 -23.28 -14.24 -1.19
C GLN A 288 -22.53 -12.93 -0.97
N VAL A 289 -21.24 -12.89 -1.33
CA VAL A 289 -20.42 -11.68 -1.34
C VAL A 289 -20.51 -10.98 -2.70
N ILE A 290 -20.74 -9.67 -2.68
CA ILE A 290 -20.74 -8.81 -3.86
C ILE A 290 -19.63 -7.76 -3.63
N PRO A 291 -18.46 -7.91 -4.28
CA PRO A 291 -17.43 -6.88 -4.25
C PRO A 291 -17.80 -5.78 -5.25
N ALA A 292 -17.63 -4.54 -4.86
CA ALA A 292 -17.98 -3.40 -5.68
C ALA A 292 -17.06 -2.21 -5.45
N PHE A 293 -17.10 -1.23 -6.35
CA PHE A 293 -16.49 0.06 -6.15
C PHE A 293 -17.04 0.74 -4.90
N LEU A 294 -16.25 1.62 -4.30
CA LEU A 294 -16.78 2.52 -3.28
C LEU A 294 -17.95 3.33 -3.86
N PRO A 295 -18.95 3.68 -3.04
CA PRO A 295 -20.01 4.55 -3.51
C PRO A 295 -19.42 5.87 -4.06
N GLY A 296 -19.85 6.25 -5.25
CA GLY A 296 -19.56 7.55 -5.82
C GLY A 296 -20.42 8.65 -5.18
N GLN A 297 -20.16 9.88 -5.57
CA GLN A 297 -21.04 11.02 -5.30
C GLN A 297 -21.00 11.98 -6.49
N LYS A 298 -19.82 12.58 -6.72
CA LYS A 298 -19.53 13.40 -7.92
C LYS A 298 -18.65 12.64 -8.92
N GLN A 299 -17.87 11.67 -8.45
CA GLN A 299 -16.95 10.86 -9.25
C GLN A 299 -16.67 9.50 -8.57
N ASN A 300 -15.95 8.60 -9.26
CA ASN A 300 -15.62 7.25 -8.78
C ASN A 300 -14.12 7.04 -8.57
N LEU A 301 -13.36 8.08 -8.24
CA LEU A 301 -11.92 7.98 -8.01
C LEU A 301 -11.61 7.26 -6.71
N VAL A 302 -10.53 6.48 -6.70
CA VAL A 302 -10.05 5.74 -5.53
C VAL A 302 -8.54 5.88 -5.36
N PRO A 303 -8.02 5.87 -4.12
CA PRO A 303 -6.58 5.87 -3.88
C PRO A 303 -6.01 4.49 -4.23
N VAL A 304 -4.89 4.45 -4.94
CA VAL A 304 -4.11 3.21 -5.06
C VAL A 304 -3.45 2.90 -3.73
N GLY A 305 -3.38 1.62 -3.37
CA GLY A 305 -2.76 1.18 -2.12
C GLY A 305 -1.94 -0.10 -2.33
N GLY A 306 -1.60 -0.74 -1.21
CA GLY A 306 -0.80 -1.95 -1.20
C GLY A 306 0.69 -1.67 -1.25
N ALA A 307 1.49 -2.67 -1.58
CA ALA A 307 2.91 -2.65 -1.36
C ALA A 307 3.74 -2.52 -2.64
N VAL A 308 4.91 -1.94 -2.45
CA VAL A 308 6.06 -2.01 -3.35
C VAL A 308 7.13 -2.91 -2.74
N ILE A 309 7.97 -3.52 -3.58
CA ILE A 309 9.11 -4.32 -3.14
C ILE A 309 10.40 -3.56 -3.44
N ALA A 310 11.28 -3.45 -2.45
CA ALA A 310 12.48 -2.62 -2.50
C ALA A 310 13.70 -3.37 -1.96
N MET A 311 14.89 -2.85 -2.29
CA MET A 311 16.18 -3.37 -1.85
C MET A 311 16.85 -2.34 -0.93
N PRO A 312 16.97 -2.60 0.40
CA PRO A 312 17.88 -1.83 1.25
C PRO A 312 19.34 -1.98 0.85
N LYS A 313 20.15 -0.93 1.10
CA LYS A 313 21.61 -0.96 0.83
C LYS A 313 22.33 -1.75 1.91
N THR A 314 22.65 -2.99 1.65
CA THR A 314 23.42 -3.86 2.57
C THR A 314 24.93 -3.78 2.38
N GLY A 315 25.39 -3.18 1.28
CA GLY A 315 26.83 -3.05 0.96
C GLY A 315 27.45 -4.31 0.31
N ASP A 316 26.74 -5.44 0.29
CA ASP A 316 27.18 -6.68 -0.37
C ASP A 316 26.65 -6.71 -1.81
N THR A 317 27.56 -6.63 -2.79
CA THR A 317 27.20 -6.57 -4.21
C THR A 317 26.55 -7.84 -4.73
N TRP A 318 26.94 -9.01 -4.20
CA TRP A 318 26.36 -10.29 -4.62
C TRP A 318 24.96 -10.49 -4.01
N LYS A 319 24.75 -10.08 -2.77
CA LYS A 319 23.42 -10.08 -2.18
C LYS A 319 22.47 -9.09 -2.87
N GLN A 320 22.96 -7.90 -3.24
CA GLN A 320 22.17 -6.94 -4.02
C GLN A 320 21.79 -7.50 -5.40
N TRP A 321 22.73 -8.16 -6.10
CA TRP A 321 22.40 -8.85 -7.35
C TRP A 321 21.35 -9.94 -7.13
N ALA A 322 21.50 -10.77 -6.10
CA ALA A 322 20.52 -11.81 -5.77
C ALA A 322 19.15 -11.23 -5.40
N ALA A 323 19.12 -10.12 -4.67
CA ALA A 323 17.89 -9.40 -4.34
C ALA A 323 17.20 -8.86 -5.60
N TRP A 324 17.96 -8.29 -6.56
CA TRP A 324 17.39 -7.86 -7.84
C TRP A 324 16.77 -9.02 -8.63
N GLU A 325 17.45 -10.16 -8.70
CA GLU A 325 16.91 -11.37 -9.34
C GLU A 325 15.59 -11.83 -8.70
N PHE A 326 15.49 -11.73 -7.36
CA PHE A 326 14.25 -12.04 -6.66
C PHE A 326 13.15 -11.00 -6.92
N LEU A 327 13.49 -9.69 -6.92
CA LEU A 327 12.54 -8.63 -7.26
C LEU A 327 11.90 -8.88 -8.63
N LYS A 328 12.73 -9.16 -9.65
CA LYS A 328 12.24 -9.48 -11.00
C LYS A 328 11.31 -10.67 -11.03
N TYR A 329 11.64 -11.73 -10.29
CA TYR A 329 10.80 -12.92 -10.23
C TYR A 329 9.48 -12.63 -9.52
N PHE A 330 9.54 -11.95 -8.37
CA PHE A 330 8.37 -11.62 -7.56
C PHE A 330 7.38 -10.70 -8.33
N THR A 331 7.92 -9.73 -9.06
CA THR A 331 7.11 -8.78 -9.84
C THR A 331 6.84 -9.22 -11.28
N GLY A 332 7.41 -10.35 -11.70
CA GLY A 332 7.26 -10.91 -13.03
C GLY A 332 5.87 -11.51 -13.29
N THR A 333 5.56 -11.67 -14.56
CA THR A 333 4.24 -12.06 -15.10
C THR A 333 3.59 -13.23 -14.33
N GLN A 334 4.29 -14.35 -14.18
CA GLN A 334 3.73 -15.57 -13.59
C GLN A 334 3.44 -15.39 -12.08
N SER A 335 4.37 -14.76 -11.34
CA SER A 335 4.19 -14.50 -9.92
C SER A 335 3.03 -13.55 -9.68
N GLN A 336 2.92 -12.48 -10.46
CA GLN A 336 1.86 -11.49 -10.30
C GLN A 336 0.49 -12.01 -10.75
N ALA A 337 0.42 -12.80 -11.81
CA ALA A 337 -0.81 -13.47 -12.20
C ALA A 337 -1.28 -14.47 -11.15
N TYR A 338 -0.34 -15.22 -10.54
CA TYR A 338 -0.65 -16.11 -9.43
C TYR A 338 -1.16 -15.34 -8.20
N LEU A 339 -0.44 -14.29 -7.76
CA LEU A 339 -0.84 -13.46 -6.62
C LEU A 339 -2.21 -12.82 -6.84
N ALA A 340 -2.47 -12.27 -8.04
CA ALA A 340 -3.76 -11.69 -8.38
C ALA A 340 -4.90 -12.71 -8.27
N ARG A 341 -4.71 -13.92 -8.77
CA ARG A 341 -5.69 -14.99 -8.74
C ARG A 341 -5.98 -15.48 -7.32
N MET A 342 -4.96 -15.60 -6.47
CA MET A 342 -5.13 -16.11 -5.12
C MET A 342 -5.71 -15.08 -4.15
N THR A 343 -5.35 -13.82 -4.32
CA THR A 343 -5.60 -12.78 -3.32
C THR A 343 -6.62 -11.73 -3.76
N GLY A 344 -6.66 -11.41 -5.07
CA GLY A 344 -7.39 -10.27 -5.62
C GLY A 344 -6.55 -8.99 -5.71
N TYR A 345 -5.26 -9.02 -5.34
CA TYR A 345 -4.35 -7.92 -5.69
C TYR A 345 -4.33 -7.72 -7.20
N MET A 346 -4.13 -6.49 -7.63
CA MET A 346 -4.09 -6.16 -9.06
C MET A 346 -2.80 -6.69 -9.69
N PRO A 347 -2.86 -7.26 -10.91
CA PRO A 347 -1.64 -7.56 -11.65
C PRO A 347 -0.90 -6.24 -11.93
N ASN A 348 0.41 -6.24 -11.72
CA ASN A 348 1.22 -5.03 -11.76
C ASN A 348 1.66 -4.61 -13.16
N SER A 349 1.47 -5.48 -14.17
CA SER A 349 1.98 -5.29 -15.52
C SER A 349 0.96 -5.67 -16.59
N PHE A 350 1.18 -5.17 -17.81
CA PHE A 350 0.36 -5.53 -18.95
C PHE A 350 0.49 -7.01 -19.32
N SER A 351 1.69 -7.59 -19.18
CA SER A 351 1.91 -9.02 -19.40
C SER A 351 1.18 -9.87 -18.36
N ALA A 352 1.25 -9.51 -17.06
CA ALA A 352 0.54 -10.22 -16.01
C ALA A 352 -0.98 -10.14 -16.19
N SER A 353 -1.51 -8.99 -16.63
CA SER A 353 -2.93 -8.81 -16.90
C SER A 353 -3.45 -9.69 -18.05
N LYS A 354 -2.55 -10.14 -18.94
CA LYS A 354 -2.86 -10.97 -20.11
C LYS A 354 -2.48 -12.44 -19.91
N ASP A 355 -1.97 -12.79 -18.72
CA ASP A 355 -1.62 -14.18 -18.42
C ASP A 355 -2.82 -15.11 -18.66
N PRO A 356 -2.67 -16.20 -19.42
CA PRO A 356 -3.79 -17.08 -19.79
C PRO A 356 -4.54 -17.69 -18.62
N GLU A 357 -3.83 -18.07 -17.53
CA GLU A 357 -4.47 -18.63 -16.35
C GLU A 357 -5.27 -17.57 -15.57
N LEU A 358 -4.74 -16.35 -15.47
CA LEU A 358 -5.45 -15.24 -14.84
C LEU A 358 -6.68 -14.84 -15.63
N VAL A 359 -6.58 -14.73 -16.94
CA VAL A 359 -7.71 -14.42 -17.84
C VAL A 359 -8.78 -15.50 -17.74
N ALA A 360 -8.41 -16.79 -17.77
CA ALA A 360 -9.34 -17.90 -17.59
C ALA A 360 -10.02 -17.85 -16.22
N TYR A 361 -9.28 -17.52 -15.18
CA TYR A 361 -9.81 -17.37 -13.83
C TYR A 361 -10.84 -16.23 -13.75
N TYR A 362 -10.56 -15.07 -14.30
CA TYR A 362 -11.49 -13.94 -14.33
C TYR A 362 -12.75 -14.23 -15.16
N ASN A 363 -12.63 -14.99 -16.23
CA ASN A 363 -13.81 -15.42 -17.02
C ASN A 363 -14.70 -16.38 -16.25
N ALA A 364 -14.11 -17.27 -15.45
CA ALA A 364 -14.85 -18.18 -14.56
C ALA A 364 -15.39 -17.48 -13.30
N ASN A 365 -14.76 -16.39 -12.87
CA ASN A 365 -15.06 -15.65 -11.63
C ASN A 365 -15.21 -14.15 -11.94
N PRO A 366 -16.25 -13.70 -12.66
CA PRO A 366 -16.36 -12.34 -13.16
C PRO A 366 -16.36 -11.27 -12.06
N GLN A 367 -16.77 -11.60 -10.83
CA GLN A 367 -16.73 -10.70 -9.69
C GLN A 367 -15.29 -10.27 -9.31
N TRP A 368 -14.28 -11.05 -9.66
CA TRP A 368 -12.86 -10.72 -9.41
C TRP A 368 -12.32 -9.65 -10.37
N LYS A 369 -13.02 -9.41 -11.48
CA LYS A 369 -12.65 -8.36 -12.44
C LYS A 369 -12.76 -6.96 -11.86
N VAL A 370 -13.45 -6.78 -10.75
CA VAL A 370 -13.59 -5.49 -10.08
C VAL A 370 -12.23 -4.82 -9.82
N ALA A 371 -11.18 -5.61 -9.55
CA ALA A 371 -9.82 -5.10 -9.36
C ALA A 371 -9.23 -4.48 -10.64
N ILE A 372 -9.47 -5.12 -11.80
CA ILE A 372 -9.03 -4.61 -13.11
C ILE A 372 -9.88 -3.42 -13.56
N ASP A 373 -11.19 -3.50 -13.35
CA ASP A 373 -12.13 -2.46 -13.79
C ASP A 373 -11.88 -1.13 -13.04
N GLN A 374 -11.31 -1.17 -11.82
CA GLN A 374 -10.92 0.02 -11.07
C GLN A 374 -9.64 0.71 -11.55
N LEU A 375 -8.79 0.06 -12.35
CA LEU A 375 -7.51 0.63 -12.79
C LEU A 375 -7.63 2.00 -13.48
N ASN A 376 -8.77 2.26 -14.13
CA ASN A 376 -9.03 3.55 -14.78
C ASN A 376 -9.41 4.67 -13.81
N PHE A 377 -9.64 4.36 -12.55
CA PHE A 377 -10.13 5.29 -11.53
C PHE A 377 -9.13 5.51 -10.39
N VAL A 378 -7.91 4.97 -10.52
CA VAL A 378 -6.90 5.09 -9.47
C VAL A 378 -6.25 6.46 -9.44
N ARG A 379 -5.94 6.92 -8.23
CA ARG A 379 -5.16 8.12 -7.93
C ARG A 379 -4.08 7.79 -6.92
N PRO A 380 -2.96 8.52 -6.91
CA PRO A 380 -2.01 8.46 -5.79
C PRO A 380 -2.70 8.72 -4.45
N GLN A 381 -2.13 8.21 -3.39
CA GLN A 381 -2.56 8.57 -2.04
C GLN A 381 -2.15 10.00 -1.70
N ALA A 382 -2.82 10.57 -0.70
CA ALA A 382 -2.51 11.90 -0.17
C ALA A 382 -1.05 11.95 0.33
N SER A 383 -0.31 13.00 -0.03
CA SER A 383 1.11 13.16 0.32
C SER A 383 1.37 13.11 1.82
N VAL A 384 0.46 13.65 2.64
CA VAL A 384 0.58 13.64 4.12
C VAL A 384 0.68 12.24 4.74
N ILE A 385 0.30 11.18 4.01
CA ILE A 385 0.45 9.79 4.46
C ILE A 385 1.92 9.38 4.54
N SER A 386 2.78 9.97 3.71
CA SER A 386 4.23 9.75 3.76
C SER A 386 4.92 10.40 4.96
N LEU A 387 4.24 11.29 5.69
CA LEU A 387 4.77 11.85 6.94
C LEU A 387 4.88 10.77 8.02
N PRO A 388 5.89 10.81 8.89
CA PRO A 388 6.13 9.79 9.90
C PRO A 388 4.91 9.46 10.78
N LYS A 389 4.07 10.47 11.11
CA LYS A 389 2.82 10.30 11.87
C LYS A 389 1.56 10.55 11.05
N GLY A 390 1.66 10.74 9.74
CA GLY A 390 0.53 11.13 8.89
C GLY A 390 -0.66 10.17 8.98
N THR A 391 -0.41 8.86 8.88
CA THR A 391 -1.45 7.84 9.02
C THR A 391 -2.11 7.84 10.40
N ALA A 392 -1.32 8.00 11.47
CA ALA A 392 -1.83 8.02 12.85
C ALA A 392 -2.68 9.25 13.12
N ILE A 393 -2.29 10.42 12.62
CA ILE A 393 -3.05 11.66 12.74
C ILE A 393 -4.41 11.52 12.03
N LEU A 394 -4.42 10.98 10.81
CA LEU A 394 -5.66 10.76 10.06
C LEU A 394 -6.54 9.67 10.69
N GLN A 395 -5.97 8.61 11.27
CA GLN A 395 -6.73 7.63 12.04
C GLN A 395 -7.43 8.28 13.23
N GLN A 396 -6.68 9.05 14.03
CA GLN A 396 -7.25 9.78 15.18
C GLN A 396 -8.36 10.75 14.78
N MET A 397 -8.23 11.39 13.61
CA MET A 397 -9.31 12.21 13.04
C MET A 397 -10.59 11.39 12.88
N VAL A 398 -10.50 10.23 12.22
CA VAL A 398 -11.66 9.35 12.00
C VAL A 398 -12.25 8.90 13.35
N GLU A 399 -11.42 8.51 14.31
CA GLU A 399 -11.89 8.11 15.66
C GLU A 399 -12.59 9.25 16.40
N LYS A 400 -12.05 10.47 16.35
CA LYS A 400 -12.68 11.67 16.92
C LYS A 400 -14.07 11.92 16.31
N LEU A 401 -14.24 11.69 15.00
CA LEU A 401 -15.49 11.87 14.27
C LEU A 401 -16.52 10.80 14.61
N ILE A 402 -16.17 9.49 14.48
CA ILE A 402 -17.17 8.40 14.47
C ILE A 402 -17.20 7.56 15.76
N ILE A 403 -16.27 7.76 16.69
CA ILE A 403 -16.29 7.14 18.02
C ILE A 403 -16.60 8.19 19.09
N ALA A 404 -15.84 9.28 19.09
CA ALA A 404 -15.93 10.31 20.14
C ALA A 404 -17.01 11.37 19.86
N ASN A 405 -17.67 11.36 18.72
CA ASN A 405 -18.73 12.31 18.31
C ASN A 405 -18.34 13.78 18.52
N ARG A 406 -17.09 14.14 18.20
CA ARG A 406 -16.60 15.51 18.34
C ARG A 406 -17.10 16.37 17.17
N ASP A 407 -17.19 17.66 17.41
CA ASP A 407 -17.58 18.64 16.37
C ASP A 407 -16.69 18.52 15.13
N VAL A 408 -17.32 18.35 13.97
CA VAL A 408 -16.63 18.05 12.69
C VAL A 408 -15.64 19.15 12.34
N LYS A 409 -16.08 20.44 12.42
CA LYS A 409 -15.23 21.58 12.06
C LYS A 409 -13.97 21.61 12.93
N THR A 410 -14.15 21.49 14.23
CA THR A 410 -13.05 21.49 15.20
C THR A 410 -12.06 20.35 14.92
N VAL A 411 -12.56 19.12 14.66
CA VAL A 411 -11.69 17.97 14.37
C VAL A 411 -10.89 18.18 13.08
N MET A 412 -11.51 18.69 12.02
CA MET A 412 -10.83 18.90 10.74
C MET A 412 -9.79 20.04 10.82
N GLU A 413 -10.07 21.10 11.57
CA GLU A 413 -9.11 22.18 11.82
C GLU A 413 -7.93 21.71 12.68
N GLU A 414 -8.17 20.98 13.78
CA GLU A 414 -7.11 20.36 14.60
C GLU A 414 -6.22 19.44 13.78
N THR A 415 -6.84 18.55 12.98
CA THR A 415 -6.09 17.59 12.15
C THR A 415 -5.24 18.29 11.10
N THR A 416 -5.77 19.35 10.48
CA THR A 416 -5.01 20.18 9.53
C THR A 416 -3.79 20.80 10.19
N ALA A 417 -3.94 21.34 11.41
CA ALA A 417 -2.84 21.92 12.17
C ALA A 417 -1.78 20.86 12.58
N ASP A 418 -2.23 19.68 13.01
CA ASP A 418 -1.35 18.58 13.41
C ASP A 418 -0.53 18.05 12.22
N LEU A 419 -1.15 17.88 11.05
CA LEU A 419 -0.46 17.47 9.81
C LEU A 419 0.53 18.52 9.32
N LYS A 420 0.15 19.81 9.38
CA LYS A 420 1.06 20.90 9.04
C LYS A 420 2.27 20.94 9.96
N LYS A 421 2.05 20.80 11.26
CA LYS A 421 3.13 20.73 12.23
C LYS A 421 4.04 19.53 11.96
N GLU A 422 3.47 18.34 11.67
CA GLU A 422 4.26 17.15 11.36
C GLU A 422 5.10 17.34 10.09
N TYR A 423 4.57 18.07 9.09
CA TYR A 423 5.32 18.48 7.90
C TYR A 423 6.47 19.42 8.27
N ASP A 424 6.20 20.52 8.98
CA ASP A 424 7.20 21.53 9.36
C ASP A 424 8.34 20.93 10.24
N ASP A 425 8.03 19.91 11.06
CA ASP A 425 8.99 19.22 11.90
C ASP A 425 9.91 18.24 11.12
N ASN A 426 9.54 17.82 9.89
CA ASN A 426 10.24 16.76 9.15
C ASN A 426 10.76 17.19 7.76
N TYR A 427 10.34 18.33 7.22
CA TYR A 427 10.73 18.85 5.91
C TYR A 427 11.26 20.27 5.99
#